data_4c4f05feaffdbf0c4fb3e8d0e2ff09f1
#
_entry.id   4c4f05feaffdbf0c4fb3e8d0e2ff09f1
#
_cell.length_a   1.000
_cell.length_b   1.000
_cell.length_c   1.000
_cell.angle_alpha   90.00
_cell.angle_beta   90.00
_cell.angle_gamma   90.00
#
_symmetry.space_group_name_H-M   'P 1'
#
loop_
_entity.id
_entity.type
_entity.pdbx_description
1 polymer ?
#
loop_
_entity_poly.entity_id
_entity_poly.type
_entity_poly.pdbx_seq_one_letter_code
_entity_poly.pdbx_strand_id
1 'polypeptide(L)'
;MQKKVMLNKKIKYSLIIFFVLVILHFVTSLFAKYKIDLSTTNALESKEIYFFSNIASVDDNNVFSKSWDGVGSLNISFNIRNYENTLLYSPDDISYDVSVEKFNDSNNEIDVGIKKNGTDTFVTGRQTLTGNKISENSYVIEVKKSKNYKNLTELKLKLVLNSVSPYAKKLERELNVKIENPNTNIKLVDYSDYVELNINTNEITGSKNFVYDNSKLVLDKSNILLNDVVISTNNLVNSFSFPLSKCNKKINCKIIFIKRNSSENIVLNKDIIVN
;
A
#
# COMPACT_ATOMS: atom_id res chain seq x y z
N MET A 1 43.90 69.50 -55.37
CA MET A 1 42.59 69.15 -54.83
C MET A 1 42.27 67.65 -54.82
N GLN A 2 42.71 66.82 -55.73
CA GLN A 2 42.41 65.38 -55.83
C GLN A 2 42.98 64.53 -54.70
N LYS A 3 44.13 64.80 -54.08
CA LYS A 3 44.72 64.02 -52.96
C LYS A 3 43.88 64.08 -51.69
N LYS A 4 43.19 65.16 -51.41
CA LYS A 4 42.37 65.35 -50.20
C LYS A 4 41.07 64.57 -50.30
N VAL A 5 40.52 64.40 -51.49
CA VAL A 5 39.29 63.65 -51.77
C VAL A 5 39.53 62.13 -51.69
N MET A 6 40.74 61.66 -52.16
CA MET A 6 41.13 60.26 -52.02
C MET A 6 41.38 59.82 -50.56
N LEU A 7 42.02 60.72 -49.78
CA LEU A 7 42.26 60.46 -48.37
C LEU A 7 40.94 60.31 -47.57
N ASN A 8 40.01 61.18 -47.85
CA ASN A 8 38.67 61.10 -47.22
C ASN A 8 37.87 59.81 -47.60
N LYS A 9 38.01 59.32 -48.84
CA LYS A 9 37.42 58.07 -49.27
C LYS A 9 38.04 56.85 -48.52
N LYS A 10 39.38 56.80 -48.43
CA LYS A 10 40.10 55.73 -47.73
C LYS A 10 39.74 55.69 -46.24
N ILE A 11 39.63 56.84 -45.59
CA ILE A 11 39.21 56.94 -44.18
C ILE A 11 37.79 56.47 -44.02
N LYS A 12 36.87 56.84 -44.92
CA LYS A 12 35.51 56.36 -44.86
C LYS A 12 35.41 54.85 -45.02
N TYR A 13 36.11 54.23 -45.93
CA TYR A 13 36.18 52.80 -46.12
C TYR A 13 36.77 52.06 -44.89
N SER A 14 37.84 52.60 -44.31
CA SER A 14 38.49 52.09 -43.09
C SER A 14 37.53 52.15 -41.92
N LEU A 15 36.75 53.19 -41.79
CA LEU A 15 35.70 53.31 -40.71
C LEU A 15 34.54 52.35 -40.87
N ILE A 16 34.11 52.12 -42.10
CA ILE A 16 33.08 51.14 -42.41
C ILE A 16 33.56 49.71 -42.07
N ILE A 17 34.82 49.38 -42.48
CA ILE A 17 35.39 48.05 -42.18
C ILE A 17 35.51 47.87 -40.66
N PHE A 18 35.96 48.89 -39.92
CA PHE A 18 36.07 48.88 -38.47
C PHE A 18 34.65 48.60 -37.83
N PHE A 19 33.64 49.31 -38.28
CA PHE A 19 32.26 49.11 -37.78
C PHE A 19 31.74 47.71 -38.05
N VAL A 20 31.99 47.14 -39.24
CA VAL A 20 31.62 45.78 -39.59
C VAL A 20 32.31 44.77 -38.70
N LEU A 21 33.60 44.96 -38.40
CA LEU A 21 34.36 44.09 -37.52
C LEU A 21 33.83 44.14 -36.08
N VAL A 22 33.46 45.33 -35.59
CA VAL A 22 32.86 45.51 -34.26
C VAL A 22 31.52 44.83 -34.18
N ILE A 23 30.66 44.97 -35.20
CA ILE A 23 29.37 44.29 -35.26
C ILE A 23 29.57 42.77 -35.29
N LEU A 24 30.51 42.28 -36.11
CA LEU A 24 30.80 40.84 -36.19
C LEU A 24 31.27 40.28 -34.84
N HIS A 25 32.11 41.03 -34.13
CA HIS A 25 32.59 40.67 -32.79
C HIS A 25 31.45 40.63 -31.77
N PHE A 26 30.53 41.62 -31.81
CA PHE A 26 29.33 41.60 -30.96
C PHE A 26 28.42 40.43 -31.25
N VAL A 27 28.18 40.12 -32.50
CA VAL A 27 27.33 38.99 -32.91
C VAL A 27 27.95 37.66 -32.46
N THR A 28 29.27 37.48 -32.69
CA THR A 28 29.96 36.25 -32.24
C THR A 28 29.96 36.10 -30.71
N SER A 29 30.16 37.21 -29.99
CA SER A 29 30.11 37.22 -28.51
C SER A 29 28.70 36.87 -27.99
N LEU A 30 27.64 37.38 -28.62
CA LEU A 30 26.27 37.08 -28.26
C LEU A 30 25.94 35.59 -28.55
N PHE A 31 26.38 35.06 -29.70
CA PHE A 31 26.20 33.64 -30.01
C PHE A 31 26.97 32.73 -29.07
N ALA A 32 28.19 33.10 -28.69
CA ALA A 32 29.00 32.34 -27.74
C ALA A 32 28.36 32.35 -26.34
N LYS A 33 27.86 33.50 -25.87
CA LYS A 33 27.15 33.63 -24.61
C LYS A 33 25.84 32.79 -24.61
N TYR A 34 25.05 32.92 -25.69
CA TYR A 34 23.81 32.15 -25.83
C TYR A 34 24.07 30.64 -25.82
N LYS A 35 25.14 30.18 -26.51
CA LYS A 35 25.52 28.76 -26.54
C LYS A 35 26.01 28.29 -25.17
N ILE A 36 26.71 29.12 -24.41
CA ILE A 36 27.16 28.80 -23.05
C ILE A 36 25.93 28.73 -22.10
N ASP A 37 25.03 29.71 -22.17
CA ASP A 37 23.82 29.71 -21.35
C ASP A 37 22.92 28.50 -21.65
N LEU A 38 22.79 28.10 -22.91
CA LEU A 38 22.03 26.89 -23.29
C LEU A 38 22.73 25.61 -22.79
N SER A 39 24.05 25.55 -22.85
CA SER A 39 24.79 24.38 -22.37
C SER A 39 24.82 24.28 -20.84
N THR A 40 24.86 25.43 -20.15
CA THR A 40 24.79 25.45 -18.67
C THR A 40 23.39 25.19 -18.13
N THR A 41 22.34 25.69 -18.79
CA THR A 41 20.96 25.34 -18.41
C THR A 41 20.67 23.84 -18.63
N ASN A 42 21.16 23.28 -19.74
CA ASN A 42 21.01 21.84 -19.98
C ASN A 42 21.88 20.96 -19.06
N ALA A 43 22.98 21.50 -18.51
CA ALA A 43 23.85 20.79 -17.56
C ALA A 43 23.37 20.93 -16.11
N LEU A 44 22.52 21.93 -15.81
CA LEU A 44 21.96 22.21 -14.49
C LEU A 44 20.50 21.79 -14.34
N GLU A 45 19.82 21.41 -15.40
CA GLU A 45 18.60 20.62 -15.24
C GLU A 45 19.02 19.28 -14.63
N SER A 46 18.93 19.21 -13.32
CA SER A 46 18.93 17.95 -12.58
C SER A 46 18.03 17.02 -13.36
N LYS A 47 18.60 16.02 -14.03
CA LYS A 47 17.81 15.00 -14.73
C LYS A 47 16.77 14.53 -13.74
N GLU A 48 15.52 14.89 -13.98
CA GLU A 48 14.42 14.44 -13.13
C GLU A 48 14.48 12.93 -13.06
N ILE A 49 14.63 12.42 -11.86
CA ILE A 49 14.69 10.98 -11.68
C ILE A 49 13.25 10.48 -11.75
N TYR A 50 12.89 9.91 -12.88
CA TYR A 50 11.59 9.26 -13.10
C TYR A 50 11.49 7.94 -12.34
N PHE A 51 11.44 8.05 -11.01
CA PHE A 51 11.27 6.93 -10.12
C PHE A 51 10.12 7.25 -9.17
N PHE A 52 8.98 6.59 -9.39
CA PHE A 52 7.71 6.87 -8.72
C PHE A 52 7.06 5.60 -8.20
N SER A 53 6.20 5.75 -7.22
CA SER A 53 5.30 4.72 -6.73
C SER A 53 3.89 5.30 -6.54
N ASN A 54 2.88 4.45 -6.58
CA ASN A 54 1.50 4.84 -6.30
C ASN A 54 1.20 5.00 -4.80
N ILE A 55 2.05 4.47 -3.93
CA ILE A 55 1.81 4.52 -2.47
C ILE A 55 2.95 5.17 -1.68
N ALA A 56 4.14 5.30 -2.24
CA ALA A 56 5.31 5.88 -1.56
C ALA A 56 5.81 7.10 -2.32
N SER A 57 6.26 8.14 -1.60
CA SER A 57 6.81 9.37 -2.17
C SER A 57 8.03 9.84 -1.38
N VAL A 58 8.66 10.92 -1.86
CA VAL A 58 9.75 11.58 -1.13
C VAL A 58 9.13 12.33 0.05
N ASP A 59 9.70 12.17 1.23
CA ASP A 59 9.30 12.87 2.47
C ASP A 59 7.80 12.76 2.80
N ASP A 60 7.20 11.61 2.52
CA ASP A 60 5.78 11.37 2.79
C ASP A 60 5.56 11.04 4.27
N ASN A 61 5.01 12.00 5.00
CA ASN A 61 4.64 11.85 6.40
C ASN A 61 3.22 11.31 6.60
N ASN A 62 2.49 10.99 5.52
CA ASN A 62 1.17 10.43 5.64
C ASN A 62 1.24 8.93 5.96
N VAL A 63 0.41 8.46 6.86
CA VAL A 63 0.29 7.06 7.22
C VAL A 63 -0.80 6.42 6.36
N PHE A 64 -0.46 5.34 5.66
CA PHE A 64 -1.44 4.52 4.97
C PHE A 64 -2.00 3.49 5.96
N SER A 65 -3.28 3.60 6.31
CA SER A 65 -3.92 2.71 7.27
C SER A 65 -4.83 1.69 6.57
N LYS A 66 -4.76 0.44 7.01
CA LYS A 66 -5.62 -0.64 6.53
C LYS A 66 -6.05 -1.56 7.67
N SER A 67 -7.32 -1.96 7.67
CA SER A 67 -7.82 -2.98 8.59
C SER A 67 -7.69 -4.37 7.99
N TRP A 68 -7.35 -5.35 8.83
CA TRP A 68 -7.27 -6.75 8.51
C TRP A 68 -8.00 -7.56 9.58
N ASP A 69 -8.89 -8.45 9.16
CA ASP A 69 -9.66 -9.33 10.05
C ASP A 69 -8.80 -10.42 10.71
N GLY A 70 -7.52 -10.48 10.38
CA GLY A 70 -6.60 -11.48 10.94
C GLY A 70 -6.78 -12.88 10.36
N VAL A 71 -7.56 -13.04 9.29
CA VAL A 71 -7.80 -14.33 8.63
C VAL A 71 -7.01 -14.38 7.31
N GLY A 72 -6.34 -15.49 7.05
CA GLY A 72 -5.51 -15.65 5.86
C GLY A 72 -4.36 -14.65 5.79
N SER A 73 -4.12 -14.07 4.63
CA SER A 73 -3.13 -13.01 4.41
C SER A 73 -3.80 -11.70 3.99
N LEU A 74 -3.26 -10.58 4.48
CA LEU A 74 -3.57 -9.27 3.95
C LEU A 74 -2.58 -8.94 2.85
N ASN A 75 -3.10 -8.53 1.70
CA ASN A 75 -2.29 -8.13 0.55
C ASN A 75 -2.44 -6.62 0.30
N ILE A 76 -1.30 -5.91 0.26
CA ILE A 76 -1.23 -4.50 -0.06
C ILE A 76 -0.45 -4.35 -1.37
N SER A 77 -1.16 -4.04 -2.45
CA SER A 77 -0.56 -3.91 -3.78
C SER A 77 0.03 -2.53 -3.98
N PHE A 78 1.18 -2.46 -4.63
CA PHE A 78 1.82 -1.23 -5.06
C PHE A 78 2.59 -1.44 -6.37
N ASN A 79 2.90 -0.33 -7.03
CA ASN A 79 3.74 -0.33 -8.22
C ASN A 79 4.92 0.63 -8.09
N ILE A 80 5.93 0.36 -8.89
CA ILE A 80 7.10 1.22 -9.09
C ILE A 80 7.25 1.43 -10.59
N ARG A 81 7.40 2.69 -11.01
CA ARG A 81 7.42 3.06 -12.42
C ARG A 81 8.52 4.07 -12.73
N ASN A 82 9.00 4.04 -13.98
CA ASN A 82 10.03 4.94 -14.50
C ASN A 82 9.46 6.11 -15.31
N TYR A 83 8.20 6.45 -15.16
CA TYR A 83 7.53 7.48 -15.95
C TYR A 83 6.58 8.31 -15.09
N GLU A 84 6.44 9.56 -15.45
CA GLU A 84 5.41 10.44 -14.91
C GLU A 84 4.12 10.31 -15.73
N ASN A 85 4.26 10.37 -17.06
CA ASN A 85 3.17 10.21 -18.02
C ASN A 85 3.69 9.46 -19.27
N THR A 86 2.87 9.29 -20.29
CA THR A 86 3.23 8.53 -21.49
C THR A 86 4.34 9.13 -22.34
N LEU A 87 4.71 10.40 -22.12
CA LEU A 87 5.71 11.12 -22.88
C LEU A 87 7.01 11.34 -22.09
N LEU A 88 6.97 11.24 -20.75
CA LEU A 88 8.06 11.54 -19.85
C LEU A 88 8.46 10.29 -19.08
N TYR A 89 9.54 9.65 -19.49
CA TYR A 89 10.09 8.43 -18.89
C TYR A 89 11.61 8.46 -18.82
N SER A 90 12.18 7.62 -17.96
CA SER A 90 13.64 7.51 -17.83
C SER A 90 14.29 7.00 -19.11
N PRO A 91 15.32 7.69 -19.63
CA PRO A 91 16.10 7.18 -20.75
C PRO A 91 16.98 5.99 -20.36
N ASP A 92 17.37 5.91 -19.08
CA ASP A 92 18.28 4.90 -18.57
C ASP A 92 17.54 3.83 -17.75
N ASP A 93 18.10 2.63 -17.68
CA ASP A 93 17.65 1.58 -16.76
C ASP A 93 17.79 2.05 -15.33
N ILE A 94 16.74 1.82 -14.51
CA ILE A 94 16.77 2.16 -13.08
C ILE A 94 16.91 0.88 -12.28
N SER A 95 18.06 0.72 -11.62
CA SER A 95 18.25 -0.34 -10.63
C SER A 95 17.80 0.15 -9.25
N TYR A 96 17.03 -0.67 -8.53
CA TYR A 96 16.49 -0.29 -7.24
C TYR A 96 16.32 -1.48 -6.29
N ASP A 97 16.28 -1.17 -5.01
CA ASP A 97 16.01 -2.11 -3.93
C ASP A 97 14.63 -1.80 -3.32
N VAL A 98 13.94 -2.87 -2.91
CA VAL A 98 12.61 -2.79 -2.27
C VAL A 98 12.68 -3.51 -0.94
N SER A 99 12.28 -2.84 0.13
CA SER A 99 12.24 -3.44 1.46
C SER A 99 11.03 -3.00 2.27
N VAL A 100 10.64 -3.82 3.24
CA VAL A 100 9.63 -3.50 4.24
C VAL A 100 10.21 -3.80 5.62
N GLU A 101 10.12 -2.83 6.51
CA GLU A 101 10.61 -2.90 7.89
C GLU A 101 9.43 -2.98 8.86
N LYS A 102 9.59 -3.78 9.94
CA LYS A 102 8.61 -3.88 11.04
C LYS A 102 9.11 -3.09 12.25
N PHE A 103 8.25 -2.28 12.88
CA PHE A 103 8.67 -1.46 14.02
C PHE A 103 8.19 -1.93 15.38
N ASN A 104 7.05 -2.59 15.48
CA ASN A 104 6.41 -2.90 16.75
C ASN A 104 6.08 -4.38 16.95
N ASP A 105 6.74 -5.27 16.19
CA ASP A 105 6.56 -6.72 16.28
C ASP A 105 7.85 -7.40 16.77
N SER A 106 8.22 -7.14 18.03
CA SER A 106 9.42 -7.70 18.65
C SER A 106 9.38 -9.23 18.83
N ASN A 107 8.19 -9.81 18.89
CA ASN A 107 7.99 -11.25 19.09
C ASN A 107 7.88 -12.02 17.77
N ASN A 108 8.00 -11.35 16.62
CA ASN A 108 7.75 -11.93 15.30
C ASN A 108 6.40 -12.64 15.21
N GLU A 109 5.36 -11.96 15.68
CA GLU A 109 3.99 -12.45 15.64
C GLU A 109 3.40 -12.42 14.22
N ILE A 110 3.94 -11.55 13.36
CA ILE A 110 3.48 -11.36 11.99
C ILE A 110 4.63 -11.59 11.01
N ASP A 111 4.39 -12.42 10.02
CA ASP A 111 5.26 -12.58 8.87
C ASP A 111 4.91 -11.53 7.81
N VAL A 112 5.93 -10.80 7.35
CA VAL A 112 5.78 -9.78 6.32
C VAL A 112 6.81 -10.00 5.23
N GLY A 113 6.39 -9.92 3.98
CA GLY A 113 7.30 -10.03 2.85
C GLY A 113 6.74 -9.33 1.61
N ILE A 114 7.60 -9.05 0.66
CA ILE A 114 7.22 -8.44 -0.62
C ILE A 114 7.33 -9.51 -1.70
N LYS A 115 6.27 -9.65 -2.48
CA LYS A 115 6.20 -10.53 -3.65
C LYS A 115 6.02 -9.70 -4.93
N LYS A 116 6.53 -10.19 -6.04
CA LYS A 116 6.15 -9.64 -7.34
C LYS A 116 4.71 -10.07 -7.65
N ASN A 117 3.90 -9.15 -8.12
CA ASN A 117 2.48 -9.44 -8.39
C ASN A 117 2.35 -10.63 -9.37
N GLY A 118 1.44 -11.55 -9.04
CA GLY A 118 1.22 -12.78 -9.80
C GLY A 118 2.24 -13.89 -9.57
N THR A 119 3.15 -13.75 -8.60
CA THR A 119 4.10 -14.80 -8.21
C THR A 119 3.99 -15.12 -6.73
N ASP A 120 4.38 -16.33 -6.34
CA ASP A 120 4.47 -16.74 -4.94
C ASP A 120 5.87 -16.58 -4.34
N THR A 121 6.83 -16.10 -5.14
CA THR A 121 8.21 -15.90 -4.70
C THR A 121 8.41 -14.54 -4.08
N PHE A 122 9.07 -14.49 -2.95
CA PHE A 122 9.48 -13.23 -2.33
C PHE A 122 10.57 -12.54 -3.14
N VAL A 123 10.49 -11.23 -3.21
CA VAL A 123 11.50 -10.40 -3.86
C VAL A 123 12.80 -10.49 -3.08
N THR A 124 13.84 -10.92 -3.75
CA THR A 124 15.21 -10.97 -3.21
C THR A 124 16.15 -10.22 -4.14
N GLY A 125 16.99 -9.36 -3.58
CA GLY A 125 17.99 -8.60 -4.34
C GLY A 125 17.41 -7.47 -5.18
N ARG A 126 18.31 -6.93 -6.00
CA ARG A 126 18.07 -5.74 -6.80
C ARG A 126 17.13 -6.00 -7.97
N GLN A 127 16.23 -5.04 -8.21
CA GLN A 127 15.27 -5.05 -9.28
C GLN A 127 15.64 -3.99 -10.32
N THR A 128 15.06 -4.08 -11.51
CA THR A 128 15.32 -3.12 -12.60
C THR A 128 14.02 -2.70 -13.28
N LEU A 129 13.90 -1.40 -13.57
CA LEU A 129 12.97 -0.85 -14.54
C LEU A 129 13.74 -0.57 -15.83
N THR A 130 13.27 -1.05 -16.96
CA THR A 130 13.94 -0.86 -18.23
C THR A 130 13.79 0.59 -18.67
N GLY A 131 14.90 1.23 -19.04
CA GLY A 131 14.93 2.57 -19.58
C GLY A 131 14.49 2.65 -21.04
N ASN A 132 14.46 3.88 -21.56
CA ASN A 132 14.13 4.23 -22.94
C ASN A 132 12.74 3.74 -23.40
N LYS A 133 11.87 3.42 -22.47
CA LYS A 133 10.46 3.07 -22.64
C LYS A 133 9.74 3.15 -21.30
N ILE A 134 8.42 3.21 -21.35
CA ILE A 134 7.56 3.06 -20.17
C ILE A 134 7.79 1.69 -19.56
N SER A 135 8.14 1.65 -18.28
CA SER A 135 8.37 0.43 -17.51
C SER A 135 7.74 0.54 -16.12
N GLU A 136 7.05 -0.52 -15.71
CA GLU A 136 6.39 -0.61 -14.42
C GLU A 136 6.53 -2.03 -13.87
N ASN A 137 6.84 -2.13 -12.58
CA ASN A 137 6.83 -3.37 -11.84
C ASN A 137 5.79 -3.30 -10.72
N SER A 138 4.94 -4.31 -10.64
CA SER A 138 3.88 -4.41 -9.63
C SER A 138 4.26 -5.41 -8.54
N TYR A 139 3.99 -5.03 -7.29
CA TYR A 139 4.34 -5.79 -6.10
C TYR A 139 3.17 -5.91 -5.13
N VAL A 140 3.28 -6.85 -4.22
CA VAL A 140 2.35 -7.06 -3.12
C VAL A 140 3.14 -7.22 -1.83
N ILE A 141 2.81 -6.42 -0.82
CA ILE A 141 3.22 -6.69 0.57
C ILE A 141 2.23 -7.71 1.11
N GLU A 142 2.70 -8.91 1.41
CA GLU A 142 1.91 -9.95 2.07
C GLU A 142 2.15 -9.87 3.58
N VAL A 143 1.07 -9.77 4.33
CA VAL A 143 1.06 -9.75 5.80
C VAL A 143 0.24 -10.93 6.28
N LYS A 144 0.80 -11.81 7.12
CA LYS A 144 0.11 -12.96 7.68
C LYS A 144 0.59 -13.28 9.08
N LYS A 145 -0.28 -13.93 9.87
CA LYS A 145 0.10 -14.39 11.21
C LYS A 145 1.20 -15.44 11.12
N SER A 146 2.22 -15.26 11.93
CA SER A 146 3.25 -16.28 12.14
C SER A 146 2.74 -17.38 13.07
N LYS A 147 3.54 -18.41 13.26
CA LYS A 147 3.29 -19.46 14.27
C LYS A 147 3.33 -18.92 15.71
N ASN A 148 3.98 -17.77 15.91
CA ASN A 148 4.18 -17.14 17.22
C ASN A 148 3.09 -16.11 17.56
N TYR A 149 2.09 -15.96 16.69
CA TYR A 149 1.04 -14.97 16.87
C TYR A 149 0.31 -15.15 18.22
N LYS A 150 0.17 -14.08 18.97
CA LYS A 150 -0.54 -14.04 20.25
C LYS A 150 -1.67 -13.02 20.23
N ASN A 151 -1.32 -11.74 20.34
CA ASN A 151 -2.29 -10.67 20.60
C ASN A 151 -2.01 -9.37 19.85
N LEU A 152 -1.14 -9.33 18.86
CA LEU A 152 -0.81 -8.07 18.19
C LEU A 152 -2.07 -7.50 17.51
N THR A 153 -2.51 -6.31 17.95
CA THR A 153 -3.71 -5.64 17.41
C THR A 153 -3.38 -4.57 16.39
N GLU A 154 -2.12 -4.15 16.31
CA GLU A 154 -1.64 -3.13 15.40
C GLU A 154 -0.22 -3.47 14.94
N LEU A 155 0.00 -3.45 13.63
CA LEU A 155 1.31 -3.66 13.03
C LEU A 155 1.72 -2.40 12.28
N LYS A 156 2.89 -1.85 12.63
CA LYS A 156 3.50 -0.69 11.95
C LYS A 156 4.63 -1.15 11.05
N LEU A 157 4.54 -0.77 9.79
CA LEU A 157 5.49 -1.11 8.75
C LEU A 157 6.01 0.15 8.08
N LYS A 158 7.19 0.07 7.51
CA LYS A 158 7.74 1.10 6.62
C LYS A 158 8.16 0.46 5.31
N LEU A 159 7.51 0.86 4.22
CA LEU A 159 7.95 0.53 2.87
C LEU A 159 9.05 1.50 2.49
N VAL A 160 10.18 0.97 2.01
CA VAL A 160 11.33 1.73 1.54
C VAL A 160 11.69 1.27 0.14
N LEU A 161 11.75 2.21 -0.79
CA LEU A 161 12.10 2.03 -2.19
C LEU A 161 13.30 2.90 -2.50
N ASN A 162 14.45 2.29 -2.81
CA ASN A 162 15.69 3.01 -3.08
C ASN A 162 16.14 2.76 -4.51
N SER A 163 16.11 3.79 -5.38
CA SER A 163 16.87 3.69 -6.62
C SER A 163 18.37 3.86 -6.33
N VAL A 164 19.17 3.06 -7.01
CA VAL A 164 20.62 3.00 -6.81
C VAL A 164 21.37 3.52 -8.03
N SER A 165 20.85 3.22 -9.21
CA SER A 165 21.43 3.62 -10.49
C SER A 165 20.32 4.03 -11.46
N PRO A 166 20.50 5.03 -12.33
CA PRO A 166 21.69 5.87 -12.47
C PRO A 166 21.84 6.93 -11.37
N TYR A 167 20.78 7.20 -10.61
CA TYR A 167 20.77 8.21 -9.54
C TYR A 167 20.05 7.65 -8.30
N ALA A 168 20.53 8.04 -7.13
CA ALA A 168 19.88 7.67 -5.86
C ALA A 168 18.63 8.53 -5.62
N LYS A 169 17.49 7.87 -5.41
CA LYS A 169 16.24 8.48 -4.97
C LYS A 169 15.54 7.53 -4.01
N LYS A 170 15.16 8.04 -2.86
CA LYS A 170 14.46 7.27 -1.83
C LYS A 170 13.00 7.68 -1.79
N LEU A 171 12.09 6.69 -1.84
CA LEU A 171 10.67 6.87 -1.58
C LEU A 171 10.33 6.03 -0.34
N GLU A 172 9.50 6.58 0.53
CA GLU A 172 9.11 5.93 1.77
C GLU A 172 7.60 6.02 1.99
N ARG A 173 7.05 5.07 2.76
CA ARG A 173 5.68 5.14 3.25
C ARG A 173 5.54 4.39 4.55
N GLU A 174 4.96 5.04 5.54
CA GLU A 174 4.52 4.35 6.74
C GLU A 174 3.15 3.69 6.49
N LEU A 175 3.06 2.42 6.89
CA LEU A 175 1.86 1.61 6.77
C LEU A 175 1.44 1.17 8.17
N ASN A 176 0.19 1.39 8.49
CA ASN A 176 -0.41 0.94 9.74
C ASN A 176 -1.49 -0.10 9.46
N VAL A 177 -1.26 -1.33 9.89
CA VAL A 177 -2.22 -2.42 9.77
C VAL A 177 -2.89 -2.63 11.11
N LYS A 178 -4.16 -2.25 11.19
CA LYS A 178 -5.00 -2.57 12.35
C LYS A 178 -5.54 -3.99 12.20
N ILE A 179 -5.20 -4.85 13.16
CA ILE A 179 -5.64 -6.24 13.18
C ILE A 179 -6.93 -6.31 13.98
N GLU A 180 -8.02 -6.53 13.26
CA GLU A 180 -9.33 -6.66 13.87
C GLU A 180 -9.53 -8.12 14.29
N ASN A 181 -9.85 -8.33 15.54
CA ASN A 181 -10.22 -9.63 16.10
C ASN A 181 -9.22 -10.77 15.76
N PRO A 182 -8.13 -10.81 16.47
CA PRO A 182 -6.93 -11.56 16.09
C PRO A 182 -7.11 -13.08 15.96
N ASN A 183 -8.05 -13.68 16.64
CA ASN A 183 -8.21 -15.14 16.65
C ASN A 183 -9.58 -15.63 16.20
N THR A 184 -10.66 -14.98 16.65
CA THR A 184 -12.04 -15.37 16.32
C THR A 184 -12.87 -14.13 16.01
N ASN A 185 -13.45 -14.06 14.83
CA ASN A 185 -14.40 -13.02 14.44
C ASN A 185 -15.82 -13.59 14.44
N ILE A 186 -16.71 -12.95 15.19
CA ILE A 186 -18.12 -13.31 15.26
C ILE A 186 -18.92 -12.12 14.78
N LYS A 187 -19.66 -12.32 13.67
CA LYS A 187 -20.54 -11.30 13.08
C LYS A 187 -21.98 -11.77 13.21
N LEU A 188 -22.84 -10.87 13.64
CA LEU A 188 -24.27 -11.07 13.63
C LEU A 188 -24.87 -10.47 12.36
N VAL A 189 -25.69 -11.25 11.68
CA VAL A 189 -26.55 -10.79 10.58
C VAL A 189 -27.99 -11.00 11.03
N ASP A 190 -28.73 -9.91 11.11
CA ASP A 190 -30.13 -9.92 11.57
C ASP A 190 -31.07 -9.96 10.36
N TYR A 191 -31.91 -11.02 10.30
CA TYR A 191 -32.97 -11.18 9.31
C TYR A 191 -34.35 -11.01 10.01
N SER A 192 -35.44 -11.01 9.24
CA SER A 192 -36.76 -10.80 9.83
C SER A 192 -37.12 -11.86 10.88
N ASP A 193 -36.91 -13.14 10.57
CA ASP A 193 -37.39 -14.26 11.39
C ASP A 193 -36.30 -15.00 12.16
N TYR A 194 -35.02 -14.72 11.84
CA TYR A 194 -33.86 -15.35 12.47
C TYR A 194 -32.65 -14.43 12.48
N VAL A 195 -31.67 -14.74 13.31
CA VAL A 195 -30.35 -14.16 13.29
C VAL A 195 -29.30 -15.23 13.02
N GLU A 196 -28.31 -14.86 12.28
CA GLU A 196 -27.17 -15.71 11.93
C GLU A 196 -25.90 -15.17 12.58
N LEU A 197 -25.24 -15.98 13.39
CA LEU A 197 -23.89 -15.70 13.86
C LEU A 197 -22.89 -16.39 12.95
N ASN A 198 -22.13 -15.62 12.22
CA ASN A 198 -21.03 -16.08 11.40
C ASN A 198 -19.74 -16.09 12.23
N ILE A 199 -19.23 -17.28 12.54
CA ILE A 199 -17.99 -17.48 13.30
C ILE A 199 -16.86 -17.77 12.31
N ASN A 200 -15.94 -16.84 12.20
CA ASN A 200 -14.71 -17.00 11.44
C ASN A 200 -13.55 -17.10 12.42
N THR A 201 -12.87 -18.23 12.46
CA THR A 201 -11.79 -18.49 13.42
C THR A 201 -10.63 -19.23 12.79
N ASN A 202 -9.42 -18.85 13.22
CA ASN A 202 -8.18 -19.62 12.99
C ASN A 202 -7.82 -20.52 14.19
N GLU A 203 -8.60 -20.44 15.28
CA GLU A 203 -8.39 -21.29 16.44
C GLU A 203 -8.86 -22.71 16.13
N ILE A 204 -7.99 -23.68 16.38
CA ILE A 204 -8.30 -25.12 16.25
C ILE A 204 -8.58 -25.75 17.60
N THR A 205 -8.34 -25.02 18.69
CA THR A 205 -8.57 -25.43 20.08
C THR A 205 -9.28 -24.30 20.83
N GLY A 206 -10.01 -24.65 21.86
CA GLY A 206 -10.76 -23.69 22.66
C GLY A 206 -12.27 -23.74 22.38
N SER A 207 -13.01 -23.00 23.18
CA SER A 207 -14.48 -22.88 23.05
C SER A 207 -14.89 -21.44 23.32
N LYS A 208 -16.05 -21.05 22.79
CA LYS A 208 -16.72 -19.80 23.10
C LYS A 208 -18.02 -20.10 23.83
N ASN A 209 -18.30 -19.33 24.89
CA ASN A 209 -19.55 -19.43 25.62
C ASN A 209 -20.53 -18.40 25.06
N PHE A 210 -21.65 -18.89 24.60
CA PHE A 210 -22.77 -18.08 24.10
C PHE A 210 -23.85 -18.01 25.18
N VAL A 211 -24.28 -16.78 25.46
CA VAL A 211 -25.38 -16.51 26.40
C VAL A 211 -26.42 -15.68 25.63
N TYR A 212 -27.66 -16.10 25.64
CA TYR A 212 -28.72 -15.42 24.90
C TYR A 212 -30.04 -15.36 25.66
N ASP A 213 -30.83 -14.34 25.40
CA ASP A 213 -32.14 -14.14 25.98
C ASP A 213 -33.14 -15.12 25.34
N ASN A 214 -33.64 -16.09 26.13
CA ASN A 214 -34.55 -17.12 25.65
C ASN A 214 -35.97 -16.60 25.49
N SER A 215 -36.33 -15.43 26.00
CA SER A 215 -37.58 -14.76 25.72
C SER A 215 -37.69 -14.22 24.29
N LYS A 216 -36.52 -13.92 23.68
CA LYS A 216 -36.41 -13.35 22.33
C LYS A 216 -35.99 -14.37 21.28
N LEU A 217 -35.10 -15.30 21.65
CA LEU A 217 -34.41 -16.18 20.73
C LEU A 217 -34.54 -17.66 21.11
N VAL A 218 -34.55 -18.50 20.09
CA VAL A 218 -34.48 -19.97 20.21
C VAL A 218 -33.31 -20.45 19.36
N LEU A 219 -32.38 -21.19 19.96
CA LEU A 219 -31.26 -21.79 19.19
C LEU A 219 -31.79 -22.83 18.22
N ASP A 220 -31.49 -22.72 16.94
CA ASP A 220 -31.81 -23.73 15.95
C ASP A 220 -30.86 -24.92 16.08
N LYS A 221 -31.36 -26.02 16.63
CA LYS A 221 -30.63 -27.28 16.83
C LYS A 221 -30.58 -28.17 15.59
N SER A 222 -31.20 -27.79 14.49
CA SER A 222 -31.13 -28.56 13.24
C SER A 222 -29.74 -28.57 12.62
N ASN A 223 -28.89 -27.59 13.03
CA ASN A 223 -27.53 -27.52 12.59
C ASN A 223 -26.66 -28.63 13.21
N ILE A 224 -26.07 -29.47 12.35
CA ILE A 224 -25.22 -30.61 12.74
C ILE A 224 -24.06 -30.20 13.65
N LEU A 225 -23.58 -28.96 13.56
CA LEU A 225 -22.53 -28.42 14.42
C LEU A 225 -22.95 -28.32 15.90
N LEU A 226 -24.26 -28.33 16.17
CA LEU A 226 -24.83 -28.14 17.49
C LEU A 226 -25.37 -29.44 18.12
N ASN A 227 -25.23 -30.58 17.45
CA ASN A 227 -25.81 -31.85 17.91
C ASN A 227 -25.41 -32.27 19.32
N ASP A 228 -24.13 -31.97 19.70
CA ASP A 228 -23.58 -32.34 21.01
C ASP A 228 -23.58 -31.17 22.00
N VAL A 229 -24.19 -30.04 21.63
CA VAL A 229 -24.18 -28.83 22.47
C VAL A 229 -25.25 -28.93 23.54
N VAL A 230 -24.83 -28.87 24.79
CA VAL A 230 -25.73 -28.84 25.96
C VAL A 230 -26.09 -27.38 26.25
N ILE A 231 -27.42 -27.13 26.29
CA ILE A 231 -27.93 -25.81 26.66
C ILE A 231 -28.26 -25.83 28.16
N SER A 232 -27.66 -24.89 28.87
CA SER A 232 -28.00 -24.60 30.27
C SER A 232 -28.99 -23.44 30.32
N THR A 233 -30.12 -23.65 31.00
CA THR A 233 -31.16 -22.64 31.17
C THR A 233 -31.12 -22.08 32.57
N ASN A 234 -31.07 -20.77 32.70
CA ASN A 234 -31.17 -20.06 33.97
C ASN A 234 -32.15 -18.89 33.79
N ASN A 235 -33.36 -19.03 34.33
CA ASN A 235 -34.46 -18.05 34.16
C ASN A 235 -34.72 -17.70 32.69
N LEU A 236 -34.53 -16.43 32.33
CA LEU A 236 -34.72 -15.91 30.96
C LEU A 236 -33.49 -16.04 30.05
N VAL A 237 -32.44 -16.68 30.55
CA VAL A 237 -31.16 -16.74 29.82
C VAL A 237 -30.79 -18.20 29.57
N ASN A 238 -30.45 -18.48 28.32
CA ASN A 238 -29.86 -19.74 27.93
C ASN A 238 -28.38 -19.55 27.61
N SER A 239 -27.56 -20.55 27.92
CA SER A 239 -26.16 -20.56 27.60
C SER A 239 -25.70 -21.91 27.07
N PHE A 240 -24.67 -21.88 26.23
CA PHE A 240 -23.99 -23.08 25.77
C PHE A 240 -22.52 -22.79 25.42
N SER A 241 -21.69 -23.81 25.55
CA SER A 241 -20.30 -23.75 25.10
C SER A 241 -20.18 -24.38 23.71
N PHE A 242 -19.53 -23.64 22.79
CA PHE A 242 -19.32 -24.09 21.43
C PHE A 242 -17.82 -24.24 21.15
N PRO A 243 -17.34 -25.48 20.87
CA PRO A 243 -15.94 -25.73 20.59
C PRO A 243 -15.56 -25.19 19.19
N LEU A 244 -14.56 -24.31 19.14
CA LEU A 244 -14.10 -23.70 17.90
C LEU A 244 -13.47 -24.70 16.92
N SER A 245 -13.02 -25.84 17.42
CA SER A 245 -12.54 -26.97 16.59
C SER A 245 -13.57 -27.50 15.59
N LYS A 246 -14.86 -27.27 15.84
CA LYS A 246 -15.95 -27.61 14.89
C LYS A 246 -15.97 -26.66 13.68
N CYS A 247 -15.37 -25.49 13.78
CA CYS A 247 -15.21 -24.53 12.70
C CYS A 247 -13.93 -24.86 11.91
N ASN A 248 -14.06 -25.58 10.82
CA ASN A 248 -12.89 -25.89 9.98
C ASN A 248 -12.46 -24.64 9.21
N LYS A 249 -11.13 -24.43 9.02
CA LYS A 249 -10.52 -23.29 8.28
C LYS A 249 -11.11 -23.00 6.89
N LYS A 250 -11.90 -23.90 6.35
CA LYS A 250 -12.55 -23.80 5.03
C LYS A 250 -14.05 -23.54 5.07
N ILE A 251 -14.66 -23.59 6.26
CA ILE A 251 -16.13 -23.50 6.39
C ILE A 251 -16.44 -22.39 7.39
N ASN A 252 -17.10 -21.33 6.94
CA ASN A 252 -17.72 -20.36 7.82
C ASN A 252 -18.75 -21.10 8.71
N CYS A 253 -18.45 -21.17 9.99
CA CYS A 253 -19.41 -21.71 10.94
C CYS A 253 -20.55 -20.74 11.13
N LYS A 254 -21.77 -21.25 10.98
CA LYS A 254 -23.00 -20.50 11.17
C LYS A 254 -23.79 -21.09 12.33
N ILE A 255 -24.16 -20.23 13.28
CA ILE A 255 -25.11 -20.56 14.34
C ILE A 255 -26.38 -19.73 14.09
N ILE A 256 -27.52 -20.39 14.03
CA ILE A 256 -28.78 -19.72 13.73
C ILE A 256 -29.64 -19.71 15.00
N PHE A 257 -30.22 -18.55 15.27
CA PHE A 257 -31.24 -18.37 16.30
C PHE A 257 -32.52 -17.88 15.62
N ILE A 258 -33.63 -18.56 15.92
CA ILE A 258 -34.97 -18.20 15.46
C ILE A 258 -35.52 -17.13 16.41
N LYS A 259 -36.02 -16.05 15.88
CA LYS A 259 -36.66 -14.99 16.65
C LYS A 259 -38.05 -15.44 17.10
N ARG A 260 -38.40 -15.17 18.34
CA ARG A 260 -39.77 -15.37 18.85
C ARG A 260 -40.74 -14.29 18.34
N ASN A 261 -40.19 -13.12 18.03
CA ASN A 261 -40.92 -12.01 17.43
C ASN A 261 -40.08 -11.42 16.30
N SER A 262 -40.58 -11.46 15.08
CA SER A 262 -39.87 -11.00 13.87
C SER A 262 -39.62 -9.49 13.85
N SER A 263 -40.35 -8.71 14.63
CA SER A 263 -40.14 -7.26 14.73
C SER A 263 -39.01 -6.84 15.68
N GLU A 264 -38.42 -7.80 16.44
CA GLU A 264 -37.29 -7.45 17.32
C GLU A 264 -35.99 -7.31 16.58
N ASN A 265 -35.28 -6.25 16.93
CA ASN A 265 -33.90 -6.04 16.46
C ASN A 265 -32.93 -6.66 17.48
N ILE A 266 -32.13 -7.63 17.04
CA ILE A 266 -31.19 -8.37 17.88
C ILE A 266 -29.78 -7.79 17.74
N VAL A 267 -29.15 -7.50 18.88
CA VAL A 267 -27.85 -6.85 18.95
C VAL A 267 -26.83 -7.77 19.61
N LEU A 268 -25.68 -7.98 18.96
CA LEU A 268 -24.55 -8.71 19.52
C LEU A 268 -23.98 -7.98 20.75
N ASN A 269 -23.54 -8.72 21.75
CA ASN A 269 -23.09 -8.25 23.07
C ASN A 269 -24.17 -7.59 23.94
N LYS A 270 -25.41 -7.64 23.50
CA LYS A 270 -26.59 -7.25 24.29
C LYS A 270 -27.58 -8.41 24.45
N ASP A 271 -28.13 -8.85 23.35
CA ASP A 271 -29.12 -9.96 23.31
C ASP A 271 -28.46 -11.32 23.12
N ILE A 272 -27.26 -11.35 22.51
CA ILE A 272 -26.37 -12.50 22.46
C ILE A 272 -24.98 -12.04 22.94
N ILE A 273 -24.52 -12.60 24.04
CA ILE A 273 -23.21 -12.31 24.63
C ILE A 273 -22.27 -13.46 24.27
N VAL A 274 -21.05 -13.16 23.88
CA VAL A 274 -20.02 -14.13 23.54
C VAL A 274 -18.79 -13.90 24.43
N ASN A 275 -18.40 -14.90 25.22
CA ASN A 275 -17.28 -14.88 26.15
C ASN A 275 -16.18 -15.89 25.78
#